data_ad8a80fdef9338647bb325f5aec9c655
#
_entry.id   ad8a80fdef9338647bb325f5aec9c655
#
_cell.length_a   1.000
_cell.length_b   1.000
_cell.length_c   1.000
_cell.angle_alpha   90.00
_cell.angle_beta   90.00
_cell.angle_gamma   90.00
#
_symmetry.space_group_name_H-M   'P 1'
#
loop_
_entity.id
_entity.type
_entity.pdbx_description
1 polymer ?
#
loop_
_entity_poly.entity_id
_entity_poly.type
_entity_poly.pdbx_seq_one_letter_code
_entity_poly.pdbx_strand_id
1 'polypeptide(L)'
;MNLQSYASRRTNIESRRTANFMRQLVSIRNPDGISPLFCIHPSGGDIGIYRKLATRLDPGRSIFGIQSRLECGASTELSSLDEMAHQYSEIIEMQKPDGPIRLLGFSLGGFVASLIARNLQQSGRTVSFLGLIDSNPSWTLESDTSRSELCARLAQVFEKFQNIGVMRMKPVETVHRDIAILVDTVLGDQPVTSGDIMAKTTAMGYVPDRQVDANALHKFTNTFLTHCRLLKNFRPPQVLCPLSLWWPSETENENAAGTEIWSQCAQSTFSASAIKGTHYSIMRGSSVRTLAGELESAIELSESLQEAAN
;
A
#
# COMPACT_ATOMS: atom_id res chain seq x y z
N MET A 1 27.82 -31.10 15.21
CA MET A 1 27.61 -29.76 14.63
C MET A 1 28.02 -28.77 15.70
N ASN A 2 29.07 -27.96 15.47
CA ASN A 2 29.70 -27.17 16.53
C ASN A 2 28.88 -25.91 16.84
N LEU A 3 28.71 -25.53 18.10
CA LEU A 3 27.98 -24.35 18.58
C LEU A 3 28.46 -23.07 17.91
N GLN A 4 29.74 -22.92 17.58
CA GLN A 4 30.30 -21.81 16.85
C GLN A 4 29.78 -21.71 15.40
N SER A 5 29.59 -22.83 14.71
CA SER A 5 29.04 -22.86 13.35
C SER A 5 27.55 -22.52 13.33
N TYR A 6 26.83 -22.86 14.40
CA TYR A 6 25.41 -22.50 14.57
C TYR A 6 25.26 -20.99 14.85
N ALA A 7 26.06 -20.45 15.76
CA ALA A 7 26.07 -18.99 16.04
C ALA A 7 26.43 -18.16 14.83
N SER A 8 27.47 -18.52 14.06
CA SER A 8 27.88 -17.82 12.85
C SER A 8 26.81 -17.84 11.74
N ARG A 9 26.09 -18.97 11.59
CA ARG A 9 24.97 -19.06 10.63
C ARG A 9 23.80 -18.17 11.04
N ARG A 10 23.46 -18.15 12.33
CA ARG A 10 22.38 -17.32 12.87
C ARG A 10 22.69 -15.83 12.67
N THR A 11 23.88 -15.37 12.99
CA THR A 11 24.32 -13.99 12.78
C THR A 11 24.29 -13.58 11.30
N ASN A 12 24.68 -14.48 10.40
CA ASN A 12 24.66 -14.23 8.96
C ASN A 12 23.21 -14.14 8.42
N ILE A 13 22.29 -14.97 8.94
CA ILE A 13 20.87 -14.93 8.56
C ILE A 13 20.22 -13.63 9.06
N GLU A 14 20.48 -13.24 10.30
CA GLU A 14 19.99 -11.99 10.90
C GLU A 14 20.52 -10.76 10.15
N SER A 15 21.81 -10.73 9.82
CA SER A 15 22.41 -9.63 9.03
C SER A 15 21.81 -9.52 7.63
N ARG A 16 21.55 -10.64 6.96
CA ARG A 16 20.90 -10.65 5.63
C ARG A 16 19.44 -10.22 5.72
N ARG A 17 18.71 -10.63 6.75
CA ARG A 17 17.33 -10.22 7.01
C ARG A 17 17.27 -8.72 7.22
N THR A 18 18.12 -8.16 8.07
CA THR A 18 18.23 -6.73 8.32
C THR A 18 18.54 -5.95 7.03
N ALA A 19 19.52 -6.41 6.25
CA ALA A 19 19.86 -5.77 4.98
C ALA A 19 18.69 -5.78 3.96
N ASN A 20 17.91 -6.87 3.91
CA ASN A 20 16.73 -6.95 3.06
C ASN A 20 15.60 -6.03 3.54
N PHE A 21 15.41 -5.90 4.85
CA PHE A 21 14.42 -4.99 5.43
C PHE A 21 14.76 -3.54 5.15
N MET A 22 16.02 -3.16 5.32
CA MET A 22 16.46 -1.78 5.05
C MET A 22 16.36 -1.38 3.57
N ARG A 23 16.32 -2.32 2.63
CA ARG A 23 16.04 -2.03 1.23
C ARG A 23 14.58 -1.63 0.97
N GLN A 24 13.65 -2.09 1.80
CA GLN A 24 12.23 -1.76 1.66
C GLN A 24 11.91 -0.39 2.25
N LEU A 25 12.70 0.08 3.22
CA LEU A 25 12.53 1.39 3.84
C LEU A 25 13.27 2.45 3.02
N VAL A 26 12.54 3.43 2.55
CA VAL A 26 13.08 4.55 1.74
C VAL A 26 12.78 5.86 2.43
N SER A 27 13.79 6.68 2.66
CA SER A 27 13.58 8.06 3.08
C SER A 27 13.04 8.87 1.88
N ILE A 28 11.80 9.33 1.99
CA ILE A 28 11.18 10.21 0.99
C ILE A 28 11.60 11.65 1.24
N ARG A 29 11.66 12.06 2.50
CA ARG A 29 12.05 13.40 2.91
C ARG A 29 12.56 13.41 4.35
N ASN A 30 13.59 14.24 4.58
CA ASN A 30 14.11 14.61 5.90
C ASN A 30 14.33 13.43 6.86
N PRO A 31 15.31 12.54 6.59
CA PRO A 31 15.51 11.32 7.38
C PRO A 31 15.80 11.57 8.86
N ASP A 32 16.38 12.73 9.17
CA ASP A 32 16.76 13.15 10.52
C ASP A 32 15.75 14.12 11.16
N GLY A 33 14.56 14.26 10.57
CA GLY A 33 13.49 15.13 11.05
C GLY A 33 12.75 14.57 12.27
N ILE A 34 11.77 15.35 12.71
CA ILE A 34 10.91 14.98 13.83
C ILE A 34 9.64 14.24 13.36
N SER A 35 8.92 13.65 14.30
CA SER A 35 7.54 13.13 14.11
C SER A 35 7.39 12.27 12.85
N PRO A 36 8.13 11.16 12.70
CA PRO A 36 8.17 10.40 11.45
C PRO A 36 6.78 9.85 11.05
N LEU A 37 6.46 10.00 9.76
CA LEU A 37 5.30 9.42 9.10
C LEU A 37 5.76 8.28 8.18
N PHE A 38 5.25 7.08 8.45
CA PHE A 38 5.53 5.90 7.62
C PHE A 38 4.41 5.68 6.61
N CYS A 39 4.74 5.78 5.34
CA CYS A 39 3.83 5.64 4.20
C CYS A 39 3.96 4.23 3.62
N ILE A 40 2.86 3.48 3.56
CA ILE A 40 2.83 2.11 3.08
C ILE A 40 2.41 2.06 1.61
N HIS A 41 3.15 1.30 0.80
CA HIS A 41 2.93 1.20 -0.64
C HIS A 41 1.51 0.75 -1.03
N PRO A 42 0.93 1.25 -2.14
CA PRO A 42 -0.28 0.71 -2.74
C PRO A 42 -0.02 -0.61 -3.47
N SER A 43 -1.05 -1.17 -4.12
CA SER A 43 -0.96 -2.48 -4.81
C SER A 43 0.17 -2.57 -5.85
N GLY A 44 0.63 -1.45 -6.40
CA GLY A 44 1.78 -1.43 -7.32
C GLY A 44 3.14 -1.68 -6.65
N GLY A 45 3.23 -1.66 -5.32
CA GLY A 45 4.45 -1.94 -4.57
C GLY A 45 5.42 -0.75 -4.44
N ASP A 46 5.27 0.30 -5.25
CA ASP A 46 6.12 1.49 -5.28
C ASP A 46 5.57 2.63 -4.41
N ILE A 47 6.46 3.39 -3.80
CA ILE A 47 6.09 4.50 -2.90
C ILE A 47 6.18 5.89 -3.55
N GLY A 48 6.48 5.97 -4.84
CA GLY A 48 6.64 7.22 -5.57
C GLY A 48 5.40 8.11 -5.57
N ILE A 49 4.21 7.49 -5.35
CA ILE A 49 2.93 8.20 -5.23
C ILE A 49 2.93 9.23 -4.08
N TYR A 50 3.70 9.00 -3.02
CA TYR A 50 3.77 9.87 -1.85
C TYR A 50 4.69 11.08 -2.03
N ARG A 51 5.56 11.11 -3.05
CA ARG A 51 6.55 12.19 -3.23
C ARG A 51 5.91 13.58 -3.30
N LYS A 52 4.81 13.73 -4.04
CA LYS A 52 4.10 15.02 -4.16
C LYS A 52 3.40 15.40 -2.86
N LEU A 53 2.86 14.46 -2.13
CA LEU A 53 2.28 14.69 -0.80
C LEU A 53 3.38 15.14 0.16
N ALA A 54 4.48 14.42 0.22
CA ALA A 54 5.60 14.72 1.10
C ALA A 54 6.14 16.14 0.95
N THR A 55 6.17 16.71 -0.27
CA THR A 55 6.62 18.11 -0.48
C THR A 55 5.67 19.17 0.07
N ARG A 56 4.50 18.79 0.57
CA ARG A 56 3.44 19.70 1.04
C ARG A 56 3.14 19.59 2.53
N LEU A 57 3.73 18.60 3.18
CA LEU A 57 3.64 18.42 4.63
C LEU A 57 4.68 19.30 5.33
N ASP A 58 4.58 19.42 6.66
CA ASP A 58 5.54 20.17 7.48
C ASP A 58 6.99 19.83 7.09
N PRO A 59 7.84 20.84 6.75
CA PRO A 59 9.23 20.62 6.36
C PRO A 59 10.09 19.92 7.41
N GLY A 60 9.76 20.05 8.69
CA GLY A 60 10.45 19.40 9.80
C GLY A 60 10.15 17.91 9.95
N ARG A 61 9.05 17.43 9.38
CA ARG A 61 8.59 16.04 9.52
C ARG A 61 9.44 15.07 8.69
N SER A 62 9.89 13.99 9.32
CA SER A 62 10.47 12.85 8.59
C SER A 62 9.39 12.08 7.85
N ILE A 63 9.65 11.72 6.59
CA ILE A 63 8.72 10.91 5.80
C ILE A 63 9.47 9.71 5.23
N PHE A 64 9.06 8.54 5.66
CA PHE A 64 9.57 7.26 5.18
C PHE A 64 8.50 6.54 4.36
N GLY A 65 8.93 5.85 3.32
CA GLY A 65 8.08 4.93 2.57
C GLY A 65 8.54 3.50 2.76
N ILE A 66 7.60 2.58 2.93
CA ILE A 66 7.89 1.15 2.89
C ILE A 66 7.36 0.62 1.57
N GLN A 67 8.28 0.14 0.72
CA GLN A 67 7.97 -0.46 -0.58
C GLN A 67 7.93 -1.98 -0.48
N SER A 68 7.23 -2.64 -1.42
CA SER A 68 7.13 -4.09 -1.40
C SER A 68 8.49 -4.76 -1.60
N ARG A 69 8.60 -5.99 -1.11
CA ARG A 69 9.82 -6.77 -1.31
C ARG A 69 10.06 -7.12 -2.79
N LEU A 70 9.00 -7.22 -3.60
CA LEU A 70 9.10 -7.41 -5.05
C LEU A 70 9.76 -6.19 -5.72
N GLU A 71 9.47 -4.97 -5.25
CA GLU A 71 10.18 -3.77 -5.70
C GLU A 71 11.66 -3.80 -5.35
N CYS A 72 12.03 -4.44 -4.25
CA CYS A 72 13.41 -4.63 -3.81
C CYS A 72 14.13 -5.82 -4.47
N GLY A 73 13.50 -6.47 -5.46
CA GLY A 73 14.09 -7.55 -6.25
C GLY A 73 13.91 -8.96 -5.66
N ALA A 74 12.99 -9.14 -4.70
CA ALA A 74 12.59 -10.48 -4.27
C ALA A 74 11.84 -11.19 -5.40
N SER A 75 11.99 -12.51 -5.48
CA SER A 75 11.32 -13.35 -6.49
C SER A 75 9.85 -13.64 -6.15
N THR A 76 9.49 -13.55 -4.87
CA THR A 76 8.13 -13.84 -4.37
C THR A 76 7.71 -12.80 -3.34
N GLU A 77 6.40 -12.56 -3.26
CA GLU A 77 5.79 -11.76 -2.18
C GLU A 77 5.54 -12.64 -0.95
N LEU A 78 5.15 -12.02 0.15
CA LEU A 78 4.70 -12.70 1.35
C LEU A 78 3.34 -13.38 1.09
N SER A 79 3.01 -14.37 1.93
CA SER A 79 1.84 -15.23 1.69
C SER A 79 0.52 -14.61 2.14
N SER A 80 0.57 -13.56 2.98
CA SER A 80 -0.60 -12.87 3.49
C SER A 80 -0.30 -11.41 3.83
N LEU A 81 -1.38 -10.59 3.96
CA LEU A 81 -1.26 -9.22 4.46
C LEU A 81 -0.80 -9.19 5.92
N ASP A 82 -1.15 -10.19 6.73
CA ASP A 82 -0.69 -10.28 8.12
C ASP A 82 0.83 -10.49 8.20
N GLU A 83 1.37 -11.37 7.37
CA GLU A 83 2.83 -11.57 7.29
C GLU A 83 3.53 -10.31 6.79
N MET A 84 2.95 -9.61 5.80
CA MET A 84 3.46 -8.34 5.29
C MET A 84 3.46 -7.27 6.39
N ALA A 85 2.36 -7.11 7.10
CA ALA A 85 2.24 -6.16 8.20
C ALA A 85 3.21 -6.47 9.35
N HIS A 86 3.42 -7.76 9.67
CA HIS A 86 4.39 -8.17 10.68
C HIS A 86 5.81 -7.75 10.27
N GLN A 87 6.23 -8.07 9.05
CA GLN A 87 7.54 -7.65 8.54
C GLN A 87 7.71 -6.13 8.53
N TYR A 88 6.67 -5.38 8.15
CA TYR A 88 6.74 -3.92 8.11
C TYR A 88 6.74 -3.30 9.51
N SER A 89 6.08 -3.94 10.48
CA SER A 89 6.21 -3.55 11.89
C SER A 89 7.64 -3.66 12.39
N GLU A 90 8.33 -4.76 12.08
CA GLU A 90 9.76 -4.93 12.43
C GLU A 90 10.65 -3.86 11.78
N ILE A 91 10.41 -3.51 10.50
CA ILE A 91 11.14 -2.44 9.81
C ILE A 91 10.92 -1.09 10.50
N ILE A 92 9.69 -0.78 10.90
CA ILE A 92 9.34 0.45 11.60
C ILE A 92 10.00 0.50 12.98
N GLU A 93 9.96 -0.58 13.74
CA GLU A 93 10.59 -0.66 15.06
C GLU A 93 12.11 -0.51 14.99
N MET A 94 12.76 -1.07 13.97
CA MET A 94 14.18 -0.88 13.73
C MET A 94 14.53 0.59 13.40
N GLN A 95 13.68 1.28 12.62
CA GLN A 95 13.88 2.68 12.25
C GLN A 95 13.52 3.64 13.40
N LYS A 96 12.49 3.32 14.17
CA LYS A 96 11.93 4.14 15.26
C LYS A 96 11.70 3.26 16.49
N PRO A 97 12.78 2.94 17.25
CA PRO A 97 12.66 2.06 18.42
C PRO A 97 11.82 2.66 19.55
N ASP A 98 11.82 3.98 19.66
CA ASP A 98 11.15 4.71 20.75
C ASP A 98 10.15 5.75 20.26
N GLY A 99 9.19 6.08 21.13
CA GLY A 99 8.19 7.12 20.92
C GLY A 99 7.04 6.71 19.98
N PRO A 100 6.12 7.64 19.69
CA PRO A 100 4.91 7.37 18.94
C PRO A 100 5.17 7.17 17.45
N ILE A 101 4.39 6.29 16.83
CA ILE A 101 4.44 5.92 15.42
C ILE A 101 3.21 6.48 14.70
N ARG A 102 3.42 7.04 13.51
CA ARG A 102 2.37 7.55 12.63
C ARG A 102 2.39 6.78 11.33
N LEU A 103 1.23 6.32 10.91
CA LEU A 103 1.06 5.47 9.73
C LEU A 103 0.16 6.15 8.70
N LEU A 104 0.49 6.01 7.44
CA LEU A 104 -0.32 6.45 6.31
C LEU A 104 -0.35 5.37 5.23
N GLY A 105 -1.53 5.04 4.74
CA GLY A 105 -1.66 4.08 3.65
C GLY A 105 -2.62 4.56 2.57
N PHE A 106 -2.24 4.39 1.30
CA PHE A 106 -3.10 4.62 0.14
C PHE A 106 -3.52 3.30 -0.48
N SER A 107 -4.82 3.13 -0.76
CA SER A 107 -5.34 1.90 -1.40
C SER A 107 -4.97 0.65 -0.56
N LEU A 108 -4.32 -0.36 -1.13
CA LEU A 108 -3.78 -1.52 -0.40
C LEU A 108 -2.98 -1.10 0.85
N GLY A 109 -2.20 -0.03 0.72
CA GLY A 109 -1.35 0.46 1.81
C GLY A 109 -2.12 0.80 3.07
N GLY A 110 -3.39 1.23 2.96
CA GLY A 110 -4.23 1.50 4.13
C GLY A 110 -4.64 0.22 4.88
N PHE A 111 -4.92 -0.85 4.15
CA PHE A 111 -5.20 -2.15 4.77
C PHE A 111 -3.98 -2.68 5.52
N VAL A 112 -2.81 -2.63 4.89
CA VAL A 112 -1.56 -3.06 5.51
C VAL A 112 -1.21 -2.14 6.70
N ALA A 113 -1.39 -0.82 6.58
CA ALA A 113 -1.15 0.13 7.67
C ALA A 113 -2.03 -0.15 8.90
N SER A 114 -3.30 -0.53 8.69
CA SER A 114 -4.19 -0.91 9.80
C SER A 114 -3.73 -2.17 10.53
N LEU A 115 -3.24 -3.17 9.80
CA LEU A 115 -2.65 -4.38 10.39
C LEU A 115 -1.33 -4.08 11.12
N ILE A 116 -0.50 -3.18 10.58
CA ILE A 116 0.72 -2.69 11.25
C ILE A 116 0.35 -1.99 12.56
N ALA A 117 -0.66 -1.11 12.55
CA ALA A 117 -1.14 -0.42 13.76
C ALA A 117 -1.52 -1.44 14.84
N ARG A 118 -2.33 -2.45 14.50
CA ARG A 118 -2.69 -3.54 15.41
C ARG A 118 -1.44 -4.27 15.95
N ASN A 119 -0.52 -4.68 15.08
CA ASN A 119 0.67 -5.43 15.49
C ASN A 119 1.56 -4.62 16.45
N LEU A 120 1.80 -3.35 16.14
CA LEU A 120 2.56 -2.44 16.99
C LEU A 120 1.87 -2.22 18.35
N GLN A 121 0.55 -2.04 18.37
CA GLN A 121 -0.20 -1.88 19.61
C GLN A 121 -0.19 -3.16 20.46
N GLN A 122 -0.25 -4.33 19.84
CA GLN A 122 -0.12 -5.62 20.52
C GLN A 122 1.29 -5.85 21.11
N SER A 123 2.34 -5.29 20.50
CA SER A 123 3.69 -5.29 21.05
C SER A 123 3.95 -4.18 22.09
N GLY A 124 2.92 -3.43 22.48
CA GLY A 124 3.01 -2.36 23.48
C GLY A 124 3.52 -1.02 22.93
N ARG A 125 3.61 -0.87 21.61
CA ARG A 125 4.02 0.40 20.98
C ARG A 125 2.84 1.36 20.84
N THR A 126 3.10 2.63 21.03
CA THR A 126 2.12 3.68 20.80
C THR A 126 2.05 4.01 19.30
N VAL A 127 0.89 3.76 18.69
CA VAL A 127 0.54 4.33 17.40
C VAL A 127 -0.30 5.57 17.68
N SER A 128 0.21 6.76 17.35
CA SER A 128 -0.48 8.03 17.64
C SER A 128 -1.41 8.46 16.51
N PHE A 129 -1.24 7.92 15.29
CA PHE A 129 -2.04 8.31 14.14
C PHE A 129 -2.08 7.20 13.07
N LEU A 130 -3.27 6.99 12.49
CA LEU A 130 -3.47 6.13 11.32
C LEU A 130 -4.29 6.90 10.27
N GLY A 131 -3.68 7.18 9.12
CA GLY A 131 -4.32 7.79 7.97
C GLY A 131 -4.57 6.77 6.87
N LEU A 132 -5.80 6.73 6.35
CA LEU A 132 -6.21 5.84 5.26
C LEU A 132 -6.71 6.68 4.08
N ILE A 133 -6.10 6.49 2.92
CA ILE A 133 -6.48 7.20 1.70
C ILE A 133 -7.08 6.18 0.74
N ASP A 134 -8.37 6.30 0.46
CA ASP A 134 -9.12 5.46 -0.48
C ASP A 134 -8.85 3.95 -0.32
N SER A 135 -9.01 3.48 0.91
CA SER A 135 -8.84 2.08 1.32
C SER A 135 -10.19 1.50 1.74
N ASN A 136 -11.01 1.10 0.76
CA ASN A 136 -12.38 0.67 1.00
C ASN A 136 -12.47 -0.84 1.30
N PRO A 137 -12.77 -1.26 2.54
CA PRO A 137 -12.82 -2.67 2.92
C PRO A 137 -14.08 -3.40 2.39
N SER A 138 -15.08 -2.68 1.89
CA SER A 138 -16.22 -3.31 1.22
C SER A 138 -15.85 -3.92 -0.13
N TRP A 139 -14.68 -3.58 -0.67
CA TRP A 139 -14.12 -4.17 -1.89
C TRP A 139 -13.46 -5.53 -1.63
N THR A 140 -14.02 -6.33 -0.75
CA THR A 140 -13.55 -7.71 -0.58
C THR A 140 -13.84 -8.49 -1.86
N LEU A 141 -12.83 -9.22 -2.35
CA LEU A 141 -12.85 -9.91 -3.64
C LEU A 141 -13.85 -11.09 -3.73
N GLU A 142 -14.78 -11.20 -2.79
CA GLU A 142 -15.82 -12.22 -2.73
C GLU A 142 -17.08 -11.83 -3.51
N SER A 143 -17.22 -10.56 -3.96
CA SER A 143 -18.39 -10.09 -4.72
C SER A 143 -18.06 -9.86 -6.19
N ASP A 144 -19.04 -10.04 -7.07
CA ASP A 144 -18.94 -9.70 -8.50
C ASP A 144 -18.60 -8.22 -8.71
N THR A 145 -19.05 -7.34 -7.81
CA THR A 145 -18.74 -5.92 -7.80
C THR A 145 -17.24 -5.68 -7.62
N SER A 146 -16.61 -6.38 -6.68
CA SER A 146 -15.17 -6.26 -6.40
C SER A 146 -14.32 -6.75 -7.56
N ARG A 147 -14.76 -7.82 -8.24
CA ARG A 147 -14.10 -8.33 -9.45
C ARG A 147 -14.19 -7.31 -10.59
N SER A 148 -15.34 -6.72 -10.82
CA SER A 148 -15.54 -5.68 -11.84
C SER A 148 -14.68 -4.45 -11.56
N GLU A 149 -14.59 -4.02 -10.31
CA GLU A 149 -13.75 -2.91 -9.87
C GLU A 149 -12.26 -3.19 -10.10
N LEU A 150 -11.79 -4.39 -9.74
CA LEU A 150 -10.40 -4.79 -10.00
C LEU A 150 -10.08 -4.80 -11.50
N CYS A 151 -11.01 -5.28 -12.32
CA CYS A 151 -10.88 -5.23 -13.78
C CYS A 151 -10.81 -3.79 -14.28
N ALA A 152 -11.67 -2.89 -13.79
CA ALA A 152 -11.67 -1.48 -14.17
C ALA A 152 -10.38 -0.78 -13.76
N ARG A 153 -9.86 -1.03 -12.58
CA ARG A 153 -8.58 -0.48 -12.09
C ARG A 153 -7.39 -0.94 -12.92
N LEU A 154 -7.33 -2.23 -13.23
CA LEU A 154 -6.29 -2.75 -14.14
C LEU A 154 -6.41 -2.17 -15.55
N ALA A 155 -7.64 -2.03 -16.08
CA ALA A 155 -7.88 -1.42 -17.39
C ALA A 155 -7.30 -0.01 -17.47
N GLN A 156 -7.56 0.83 -16.47
CA GLN A 156 -7.01 2.18 -16.41
C GLN A 156 -5.48 2.21 -16.35
N VAL A 157 -4.87 1.26 -15.65
CA VAL A 157 -3.40 1.12 -15.61
C VAL A 157 -2.86 0.74 -16.99
N PHE A 158 -3.47 -0.24 -17.65
CA PHE A 158 -3.08 -0.69 -18.99
C PHE A 158 -3.27 0.43 -20.03
N GLU A 159 -4.40 1.14 -20.00
CA GLU A 159 -4.66 2.30 -20.84
C GLU A 159 -3.59 3.38 -20.64
N LYS A 160 -3.21 3.67 -19.41
CA LYS A 160 -2.14 4.62 -19.12
C LYS A 160 -0.81 4.16 -19.73
N PHE A 161 -0.45 2.89 -19.65
CA PHE A 161 0.77 2.36 -20.27
C PHE A 161 0.71 2.44 -21.80
N GLN A 162 -0.46 2.25 -22.42
CA GLN A 162 -0.67 2.46 -23.85
C GLN A 162 -0.48 3.94 -24.22
N ASN A 163 -1.09 4.85 -23.48
CA ASN A 163 -1.04 6.30 -23.75
C ASN A 163 0.36 6.91 -23.63
N ILE A 164 1.25 6.32 -22.83
CA ILE A 164 2.65 6.74 -22.72
C ILE A 164 3.59 5.93 -23.63
N GLY A 165 3.04 5.12 -24.55
CA GLY A 165 3.80 4.36 -25.56
C GLY A 165 4.57 3.16 -25.00
N VAL A 166 4.27 2.72 -23.79
CA VAL A 166 4.89 1.54 -23.16
C VAL A 166 4.35 0.24 -23.75
N MET A 167 3.11 0.27 -24.23
CA MET A 167 2.41 -0.88 -24.80
C MET A 167 1.78 -0.51 -26.12
N ARG A 168 1.64 -1.50 -27.03
CA ARG A 168 0.87 -1.32 -28.26
C ARG A 168 -0.58 -0.98 -27.94
N MET A 169 -1.12 0.01 -28.67
CA MET A 169 -2.54 0.33 -28.61
C MET A 169 -3.39 -0.86 -29.02
N LYS A 170 -4.37 -1.19 -28.19
CA LYS A 170 -5.39 -2.19 -28.49
C LYS A 170 -6.78 -1.57 -28.32
N PRO A 171 -7.82 -2.09 -29.01
CA PRO A 171 -9.19 -1.69 -28.75
C PRO A 171 -9.56 -1.88 -27.28
N VAL A 172 -10.30 -0.92 -26.71
CA VAL A 172 -10.68 -0.90 -25.29
C VAL A 172 -11.38 -2.20 -24.86
N GLU A 173 -12.27 -2.72 -25.72
CA GLU A 173 -12.99 -3.98 -25.48
C GLU A 173 -12.03 -5.18 -25.37
N THR A 174 -10.95 -5.16 -26.16
CA THR A 174 -9.91 -6.20 -26.11
C THR A 174 -9.15 -6.11 -24.79
N VAL A 175 -8.80 -4.90 -24.37
CA VAL A 175 -8.10 -4.65 -23.09
C VAL A 175 -8.96 -5.13 -21.93
N HIS A 176 -10.24 -4.79 -21.89
CA HIS A 176 -11.15 -5.20 -20.83
C HIS A 176 -11.31 -6.72 -20.76
N ARG A 177 -11.46 -7.39 -21.91
CA ARG A 177 -11.55 -8.85 -21.97
C ARG A 177 -10.27 -9.53 -21.47
N ASP A 178 -9.11 -9.05 -21.92
CA ASP A 178 -7.81 -9.61 -21.54
C ASP A 178 -7.57 -9.44 -20.04
N ILE A 179 -7.95 -8.32 -19.48
CA ILE A 179 -7.86 -8.04 -18.05
C ILE A 179 -8.79 -8.94 -17.25
N ALA A 180 -10.02 -9.15 -17.69
CA ALA A 180 -10.94 -10.06 -17.03
C ALA A 180 -10.35 -11.48 -16.92
N ILE A 181 -9.72 -11.97 -18.00
CA ILE A 181 -9.02 -13.27 -18.01
C ILE A 181 -7.83 -13.29 -17.04
N LEU A 182 -7.06 -12.19 -16.94
CA LEU A 182 -5.94 -12.08 -15.99
C LEU A 182 -6.44 -12.09 -14.54
N VAL A 183 -7.50 -11.33 -14.26
CA VAL A 183 -8.13 -11.29 -12.94
C VAL A 183 -8.65 -12.67 -12.54
N ASP A 184 -9.37 -13.35 -13.42
CA ASP A 184 -9.88 -14.71 -13.18
C ASP A 184 -8.75 -15.71 -12.93
N THR A 185 -7.64 -15.56 -13.64
CA THR A 185 -6.48 -16.41 -13.42
C THR A 185 -5.89 -16.23 -12.04
N VAL A 186 -5.79 -14.98 -11.57
CA VAL A 186 -5.18 -14.64 -10.27
C VAL A 186 -6.12 -14.95 -9.10
N LEU A 187 -7.42 -14.73 -9.28
CA LEU A 187 -8.43 -14.96 -8.23
C LEU A 187 -8.89 -16.43 -8.17
N GLY A 188 -8.55 -17.24 -9.17
CA GLY A 188 -8.88 -18.66 -9.19
C GLY A 188 -8.21 -19.45 -8.08
N ASP A 189 -8.71 -20.65 -7.81
CA ASP A 189 -8.26 -21.50 -6.70
C ASP A 189 -6.89 -22.16 -6.93
N GLN A 190 -6.39 -22.10 -8.17
CA GLN A 190 -5.08 -22.66 -8.51
C GLN A 190 -3.95 -21.68 -8.13
N PRO A 191 -2.83 -22.19 -7.59
CA PRO A 191 -1.66 -21.38 -7.36
C PRO A 191 -1.12 -20.82 -8.69
N VAL A 192 -0.97 -19.50 -8.77
CA VAL A 192 -0.47 -18.79 -9.95
C VAL A 192 0.89 -18.19 -9.63
N THR A 193 1.88 -18.51 -10.46
CA THR A 193 3.22 -17.95 -10.36
C THR A 193 3.35 -16.65 -11.17
N SER A 194 4.40 -15.87 -10.87
CA SER A 194 4.79 -14.72 -11.70
C SER A 194 5.03 -15.09 -13.16
N GLY A 195 5.57 -16.29 -13.39
CA GLY A 195 5.80 -16.83 -14.73
C GLY A 195 4.50 -17.06 -15.51
N ASP A 196 3.45 -17.53 -14.84
CA ASP A 196 2.13 -17.77 -15.48
C ASP A 196 1.48 -16.45 -15.89
N ILE A 197 1.56 -15.42 -15.06
CA ILE A 197 1.06 -14.08 -15.36
C ILE A 197 1.83 -13.48 -16.53
N MET A 198 3.16 -13.61 -16.52
CA MET A 198 4.02 -13.14 -17.61
C MET A 198 3.75 -13.86 -18.92
N ALA A 199 3.61 -15.18 -18.91
CA ALA A 199 3.27 -15.96 -20.07
C ALA A 199 1.92 -15.55 -20.68
N LYS A 200 0.90 -15.33 -19.83
CA LYS A 200 -0.42 -14.87 -20.28
C LYS A 200 -0.39 -13.45 -20.85
N THR A 201 0.21 -12.49 -20.18
CA THR A 201 0.32 -11.12 -20.69
C THR A 201 1.08 -11.06 -22.02
N THR A 202 2.13 -11.88 -22.17
CA THR A 202 2.87 -12.02 -23.42
C THR A 202 2.02 -12.66 -24.52
N ALA A 203 1.30 -13.74 -24.24
CA ALA A 203 0.40 -14.42 -25.17
C ALA A 203 -0.76 -13.52 -25.63
N MET A 204 -1.24 -12.63 -24.76
CA MET A 204 -2.21 -11.59 -25.09
C MET A 204 -1.60 -10.45 -25.91
N GLY A 205 -0.29 -10.46 -26.18
CA GLY A 205 0.41 -9.46 -27.00
C GLY A 205 0.67 -8.14 -26.28
N TYR A 206 0.64 -8.11 -24.95
CA TYR A 206 1.14 -6.99 -24.16
C TYR A 206 2.67 -7.07 -24.06
N VAL A 207 3.31 -6.99 -25.22
CA VAL A 207 4.77 -6.92 -25.31
C VAL A 207 5.15 -5.43 -25.37
N PRO A 208 6.06 -4.95 -24.54
CA PRO A 208 6.53 -3.58 -24.60
C PRO A 208 7.13 -3.27 -25.97
N ASP A 209 6.88 -2.07 -26.46
CA ASP A 209 7.63 -1.55 -27.61
C ASP A 209 9.10 -1.37 -27.17
N ARG A 210 10.05 -1.50 -28.10
CA ARG A 210 11.50 -1.63 -27.86
C ARG A 210 12.17 -0.52 -27.02
N GLN A 211 11.43 0.51 -26.61
CA GLN A 211 11.96 1.65 -25.83
C GLN A 211 11.65 1.61 -24.34
N VAL A 212 10.90 0.62 -23.84
CA VAL A 212 10.55 0.51 -22.43
C VAL A 212 10.92 -0.87 -21.91
N ASP A 213 11.47 -0.89 -20.71
CA ASP A 213 11.86 -2.11 -20.02
C ASP A 213 10.63 -3.05 -19.86
N ALA A 214 10.60 -4.10 -20.69
CA ALA A 214 9.59 -5.15 -20.63
C ALA A 214 9.43 -5.70 -19.20
N ASN A 215 10.54 -5.75 -18.48
CA ASN A 215 10.59 -6.22 -17.11
C ASN A 215 9.81 -5.30 -16.17
N ALA A 216 9.78 -3.99 -16.40
CA ALA A 216 9.07 -3.05 -15.54
C ALA A 216 7.54 -3.26 -15.59
N LEU A 217 6.97 -3.47 -16.79
CA LEU A 217 5.54 -3.75 -16.93
C LEU A 217 5.16 -5.10 -16.31
N HIS A 218 5.94 -6.14 -16.60
CA HIS A 218 5.70 -7.47 -16.04
C HIS A 218 5.83 -7.44 -14.50
N LYS A 219 6.85 -6.77 -14.00
CA LYS A 219 7.07 -6.58 -12.57
C LYS A 219 5.87 -5.86 -11.92
N PHE A 220 5.42 -4.75 -12.50
CA PHE A 220 4.26 -4.02 -12.00
C PHE A 220 3.00 -4.88 -12.01
N THR A 221 2.68 -5.53 -13.14
CA THR A 221 1.47 -6.36 -13.27
C THR A 221 1.49 -7.51 -12.27
N ASN A 222 2.61 -8.21 -12.16
CA ASN A 222 2.80 -9.29 -11.20
C ASN A 222 2.63 -8.80 -9.76
N THR A 223 3.30 -7.71 -9.39
CA THR A 223 3.22 -7.12 -8.05
C THR A 223 1.78 -6.71 -7.73
N PHE A 224 1.12 -6.02 -8.66
CA PHE A 224 -0.25 -5.55 -8.48
C PHE A 224 -1.23 -6.72 -8.27
N LEU A 225 -1.20 -7.72 -9.14
CA LEU A 225 -2.10 -8.88 -9.05
C LEU A 225 -1.83 -9.73 -7.81
N THR A 226 -0.56 -9.94 -7.46
CA THR A 226 -0.19 -10.64 -6.23
C THR A 226 -0.75 -9.93 -5.00
N HIS A 227 -0.59 -8.61 -4.92
CA HIS A 227 -1.13 -7.82 -3.81
C HIS A 227 -2.66 -7.83 -3.77
N CYS A 228 -3.33 -7.74 -4.91
CA CYS A 228 -4.79 -7.86 -4.96
C CYS A 228 -5.27 -9.22 -4.44
N ARG A 229 -4.56 -10.31 -4.76
CA ARG A 229 -4.89 -11.64 -4.24
C ARG A 229 -4.81 -11.72 -2.72
N LEU A 230 -3.85 -11.02 -2.11
CA LEU A 230 -3.71 -10.99 -0.65
C LEU A 230 -4.88 -10.30 0.06
N LEU A 231 -5.66 -9.45 -0.67
CA LEU A 231 -6.86 -8.81 -0.12
C LEU A 231 -8.06 -9.75 0.04
N LYS A 232 -8.08 -10.92 -0.62
CA LYS A 232 -9.25 -11.81 -0.71
C LYS A 232 -9.92 -12.10 0.65
N ASN A 233 -9.15 -12.21 1.73
CA ASN A 233 -9.68 -12.54 3.05
C ASN A 233 -9.41 -11.44 4.09
N PHE A 234 -9.14 -10.21 3.63
CA PHE A 234 -8.87 -9.12 4.54
C PHE A 234 -10.09 -8.80 5.41
N ARG A 235 -9.84 -8.62 6.70
CA ARG A 235 -10.80 -8.10 7.68
C ARG A 235 -10.13 -6.95 8.42
N PRO A 236 -10.76 -5.76 8.45
CA PRO A 236 -10.22 -4.63 9.17
C PRO A 236 -10.05 -4.94 10.67
N PRO A 237 -8.87 -4.71 11.24
CA PRO A 237 -8.64 -4.92 12.66
C PRO A 237 -9.22 -3.77 13.48
N GLN A 238 -9.48 -4.01 14.76
CA GLN A 238 -9.67 -2.95 15.74
C GLN A 238 -8.35 -2.19 15.94
N VAL A 239 -8.40 -0.87 15.96
CA VAL A 239 -7.25 0.02 16.20
C VAL A 239 -7.52 1.00 17.32
N LEU A 240 -6.54 1.19 18.21
CA LEU A 240 -6.67 2.00 19.43
C LEU A 240 -6.19 3.46 19.25
N CYS A 241 -5.83 3.84 18.03
CA CYS A 241 -5.33 5.18 17.71
C CYS A 241 -6.36 6.02 16.96
N PRO A 242 -6.21 7.35 16.93
CA PRO A 242 -6.93 8.22 16.00
C PRO A 242 -6.82 7.72 14.56
N LEU A 243 -7.98 7.60 13.90
CA LEU A 243 -8.09 7.13 12.51
C LEU A 243 -8.74 8.22 11.67
N SER A 244 -8.03 8.65 10.63
CA SER A 244 -8.54 9.59 9.62
C SER A 244 -8.62 8.94 8.25
N LEU A 245 -9.73 9.15 7.56
CA LEU A 245 -10.07 8.50 6.31
C LEU A 245 -10.38 9.55 5.24
N TRP A 246 -9.76 9.42 4.07
CA TRP A 246 -9.98 10.31 2.93
C TRP A 246 -10.46 9.52 1.72
N TRP A 247 -11.63 9.91 1.21
CA TRP A 247 -12.24 9.34 0.02
C TRP A 247 -12.11 10.26 -1.19
N PRO A 248 -11.96 9.73 -2.41
CA PRO A 248 -12.19 10.53 -3.61
C PRO A 248 -13.69 10.87 -3.74
N SER A 249 -14.00 12.15 -3.99
CA SER A 249 -15.41 12.61 -4.07
C SER A 249 -16.20 12.03 -5.24
N GLU A 250 -15.52 11.55 -6.29
CA GLU A 250 -16.19 10.95 -7.45
C GLU A 250 -16.71 9.53 -7.20
N THR A 251 -16.36 8.91 -6.06
CA THR A 251 -16.82 7.58 -5.61
C THR A 251 -17.57 7.66 -4.28
N GLU A 252 -18.07 8.82 -3.88
CA GLU A 252 -18.65 9.05 -2.55
C GLU A 252 -19.81 8.11 -2.22
N ASN A 253 -20.69 7.81 -3.19
CA ASN A 253 -21.82 6.89 -3.00
C ASN A 253 -21.39 5.45 -2.72
N GLU A 254 -20.19 5.05 -3.17
CA GLU A 254 -19.64 3.71 -2.98
C GLU A 254 -18.86 3.60 -1.66
N ASN A 255 -18.52 4.72 -1.05
CA ASN A 255 -17.65 4.77 0.12
C ASN A 255 -18.39 4.72 1.47
N ALA A 256 -19.72 4.85 1.47
CA ALA A 256 -20.53 4.84 2.70
C ALA A 256 -20.32 3.56 3.53
N ALA A 257 -20.41 2.39 2.88
CA ALA A 257 -20.19 1.10 3.54
C ALA A 257 -18.76 0.97 4.10
N GLY A 258 -17.75 1.42 3.33
CA GLY A 258 -16.36 1.44 3.77
C GLY A 258 -16.13 2.35 4.97
N THR A 259 -16.79 3.51 5.00
CA THR A 259 -16.75 4.44 6.13
C THR A 259 -17.35 3.82 7.38
N GLU A 260 -18.50 3.19 7.26
CA GLU A 260 -19.16 2.49 8.37
C GLU A 260 -18.27 1.39 8.96
N ILE A 261 -17.68 0.55 8.11
CA ILE A 261 -16.77 -0.52 8.55
C ILE A 261 -15.57 0.06 9.31
N TRP A 262 -14.90 1.09 8.76
CA TRP A 262 -13.75 1.70 9.46
C TRP A 262 -14.15 2.40 10.75
N SER A 263 -15.32 3.04 10.81
CA SER A 263 -15.80 3.68 12.04
C SER A 263 -16.01 2.67 13.17
N GLN A 264 -16.49 1.46 12.84
CA GLN A 264 -16.64 0.36 13.80
C GLN A 264 -15.31 -0.23 14.27
N CYS A 265 -14.24 -0.08 13.46
CA CYS A 265 -12.91 -0.54 13.82
C CYS A 265 -12.13 0.47 14.68
N ALA A 266 -12.47 1.73 14.66
CA ALA A 266 -11.81 2.78 15.42
C ALA A 266 -12.26 2.77 16.88
N GLN A 267 -11.33 2.52 17.80
CA GLN A 267 -11.57 2.56 19.26
C GLN A 267 -11.16 3.90 19.89
N SER A 268 -10.77 4.87 19.07
CA SER A 268 -10.42 6.23 19.44
C SER A 268 -11.18 7.21 18.54
N THR A 269 -10.66 8.41 18.31
CA THR A 269 -11.29 9.39 17.42
C THR A 269 -11.28 8.87 15.98
N PHE A 270 -12.40 9.11 15.30
CA PHE A 270 -12.57 8.77 13.87
C PHE A 270 -13.02 9.99 13.09
N SER A 271 -12.43 10.21 11.93
CA SER A 271 -12.85 11.22 10.97
C SER A 271 -12.85 10.66 9.56
N ALA A 272 -13.79 11.11 8.74
CA ALA A 272 -13.82 10.79 7.32
C ALA A 272 -14.18 12.04 6.51
N SER A 273 -13.47 12.30 5.43
CA SER A 273 -13.74 13.42 4.53
C SER A 273 -13.54 13.06 3.07
N ALA A 274 -14.14 13.85 2.18
CA ALA A 274 -14.05 13.67 0.74
C ALA A 274 -13.07 14.67 0.13
N ILE A 275 -12.13 14.17 -0.66
CA ILE A 275 -11.18 14.97 -1.44
C ILE A 275 -11.57 14.91 -2.91
N LYS A 276 -11.61 16.05 -3.59
CA LYS A 276 -11.97 16.12 -5.02
C LYS A 276 -11.11 15.18 -5.85
N GLY A 277 -11.76 14.36 -6.70
CA GLY A 277 -11.10 13.48 -7.67
C GLY A 277 -11.50 12.02 -7.58
N THR A 278 -10.74 11.20 -8.29
CA THR A 278 -10.84 9.74 -8.38
C THR A 278 -9.73 9.07 -7.57
N HIS A 279 -9.76 7.73 -7.48
CA HIS A 279 -8.67 6.92 -6.90
C HIS A 279 -7.26 7.34 -7.39
N TYR A 280 -7.12 7.68 -8.67
CA TYR A 280 -5.82 8.01 -9.26
C TYR A 280 -5.45 9.48 -9.17
N SER A 281 -6.43 10.37 -9.02
CA SER A 281 -6.20 11.81 -8.99
C SER A 281 -6.13 12.41 -7.58
N ILE A 282 -6.65 11.71 -6.56
CA ILE A 282 -6.62 12.16 -5.15
C ILE A 282 -5.19 12.49 -4.66
N MET A 283 -4.19 11.75 -5.15
CA MET A 283 -2.77 11.94 -4.85
C MET A 283 -2.05 12.90 -5.81
N ARG A 284 -2.78 13.69 -6.61
CA ARG A 284 -2.20 14.54 -7.67
C ARG A 284 -2.85 15.93 -7.73
N GLY A 285 -2.20 16.83 -8.47
CA GLY A 285 -2.74 18.16 -8.81
C GLY A 285 -3.13 18.98 -7.60
N SER A 286 -4.33 19.58 -7.63
CA SER A 286 -4.90 20.35 -6.52
C SER A 286 -5.35 19.46 -5.36
N SER A 287 -5.82 18.25 -5.65
CA SER A 287 -6.35 17.30 -4.66
C SER A 287 -5.29 16.92 -3.61
N VAL A 288 -4.05 16.64 -4.04
CA VAL A 288 -2.96 16.33 -3.11
C VAL A 288 -2.59 17.53 -2.20
N ARG A 289 -2.90 18.76 -2.61
CA ARG A 289 -2.70 19.95 -1.76
C ARG A 289 -3.74 19.99 -0.63
N THR A 290 -5.00 19.80 -0.97
CA THR A 290 -6.10 19.73 0.01
C THR A 290 -5.86 18.56 0.97
N LEU A 291 -5.55 17.38 0.44
CA LEU A 291 -5.22 16.20 1.24
C LEU A 291 -4.05 16.45 2.21
N ALA A 292 -3.00 17.15 1.76
CA ALA A 292 -1.85 17.46 2.62
C ALA A 292 -2.25 18.36 3.80
N GLY A 293 -3.07 19.40 3.56
CA GLY A 293 -3.57 20.27 4.62
C GLY A 293 -4.41 19.53 5.65
N GLU A 294 -5.35 18.70 5.18
CA GLU A 294 -6.19 17.89 6.08
C GLU A 294 -5.37 16.84 6.85
N LEU A 295 -4.38 16.22 6.22
CA LEU A 295 -3.49 15.26 6.85
C LEU A 295 -2.65 15.90 7.97
N GLU A 296 -2.06 17.09 7.73
CA GLU A 296 -1.32 17.80 8.77
C GLU A 296 -2.23 18.17 9.94
N SER A 297 -3.42 18.74 9.68
CA SER A 297 -4.37 19.07 10.74
C SER A 297 -4.79 17.84 11.55
N ALA A 298 -4.96 16.70 10.90
CA ALA A 298 -5.31 15.44 11.60
C ALA A 298 -4.14 14.90 12.45
N ILE A 299 -2.91 15.04 11.98
CA ILE A 299 -1.71 14.66 12.76
C ILE A 299 -1.55 15.59 13.97
N GLU A 300 -1.62 16.90 13.77
CA GLU A 300 -1.52 17.91 14.86
C GLU A 300 -2.58 17.67 15.94
N LEU A 301 -3.81 17.39 15.53
CA LEU A 301 -4.88 17.04 16.48
C LEU A 301 -4.54 15.78 17.27
N SER A 302 -4.01 14.76 16.61
CA SER A 302 -3.63 13.51 17.27
C SER A 302 -2.47 13.69 18.27
N GLU A 303 -1.52 14.58 17.94
CA GLU A 303 -0.40 14.93 18.83
C GLU A 303 -0.90 15.68 20.06
N SER A 304 -1.81 16.66 19.88
CA SER A 304 -2.42 17.41 20.99
C SER A 304 -3.23 16.51 21.94
N LEU A 305 -3.96 15.53 21.40
CA LEU A 305 -4.72 14.56 22.21
C LEU A 305 -3.78 13.66 23.02
N GLN A 306 -2.64 13.30 22.49
CA GLN A 306 -1.65 12.48 23.18
C GLN A 306 -0.94 13.26 24.30
N GLU A 307 -0.61 14.53 24.08
CA GLU A 307 -0.04 15.41 25.11
C GLU A 307 -1.00 15.63 26.28
N ALA A 308 -2.30 15.76 26.00
CA ALA A 308 -3.32 15.92 27.03
C ALA A 308 -3.57 14.65 27.86
N ALA A 309 -3.19 13.47 27.35
CA ALA A 309 -3.36 12.18 28.02
C ALA A 309 -2.15 11.75 28.88
N ASN A 310 -1.00 12.42 28.74
CA ASN A 310 0.23 12.19 29.50
C ASN A 310 0.35 13.19 30.67
#